data_fc83a02f6948bde40a82f3f62822e523
#
_entry.id   fc83a02f6948bde40a82f3f62822e523
#
_cell.length_a   1.000
_cell.length_b   1.000
_cell.length_c   1.000
_cell.angle_alpha   90.00
_cell.angle_beta   90.00
_cell.angle_gamma   90.00
#
_symmetry.space_group_name_H-M   'P 1'
#
loop_
_entity.id
_entity.type
_entity.pdbx_description
1 polymer ?
#
loop_
_entity_poly.entity_id
_entity_poly.type
_entity_poly.pdbx_seq_one_letter_code
_entity_poly.pdbx_strand_id
1 'polypeptide(L)'
;MTVQLVRRRYAALVAALAAALTLGVVGPAHATHDFRVTTPDGEGSSQPLAGRVVVIDPGHQLGNHRYPRQINRLVPAGGFEKPCNTTGTATNAGYPEATFTWQVSRLLKARLVRLGAKVRLTRHSNREDRWGPCVDVRGRAGNKRPADLKISIHGDGSYAAGARGFHVIAPTDRRPWTHDIYRPSRRMALDTRAALRSVGLRVANYIAGGDGLDFRSDLGTINLSNMPTVMVELGNMRNPKDAHRMTSKAGRATYARGLALAARHFLG
;
A
#
# COMPACT_ATOMS: atom_id res chain seq x y z
N MET A 1 9.38 60.02 -20.69
CA MET A 1 9.81 60.63 -19.45
C MET A 1 10.37 59.53 -18.58
N THR A 2 11.59 59.25 -18.67
CA THR A 2 12.89 59.55 -18.08
C THR A 2 12.83 59.79 -16.55
N VAL A 3 13.58 58.99 -15.78
CA VAL A 3 14.54 59.31 -14.73
C VAL A 3 14.74 58.03 -13.86
N GLN A 4 15.81 57.31 -14.01
CA GLN A 4 17.18 57.32 -13.45
C GLN A 4 17.31 56.78 -12.00
N LEU A 5 18.04 55.69 -11.96
CA LEU A 5 19.19 55.26 -11.11
C LEU A 5 19.48 56.01 -9.79
N VAL A 6 19.69 55.26 -8.71
CA VAL A 6 20.80 55.55 -7.76
C VAL A 6 21.41 54.22 -7.27
N ARG A 7 22.67 54.00 -7.67
CA ARG A 7 23.63 53.07 -7.06
C ARG A 7 24.24 53.72 -5.82
N ARG A 8 24.44 52.99 -4.72
CA ARG A 8 25.51 53.29 -3.75
C ARG A 8 26.28 52.05 -3.38
N ARG A 9 27.56 52.11 -3.69
CA ARG A 9 28.66 51.24 -3.28
C ARG A 9 29.11 51.68 -1.86
N TYR A 10 29.53 50.73 -1.01
CA TYR A 10 30.57 50.98 -0.02
C TYR A 10 31.50 49.77 0.00
N ALA A 11 32.81 50.10 -0.16
CA ALA A 11 33.92 49.16 -0.16
C ALA A 11 34.75 49.37 1.12
N ALA A 12 35.39 48.29 1.56
CA ALA A 12 36.69 48.19 2.25
C ALA A 12 36.83 48.69 3.70
N LEU A 13 37.35 47.78 4.54
CA LEU A 13 38.70 47.99 5.09
C LEU A 13 39.22 46.70 5.76
N VAL A 14 40.47 46.38 5.39
CA VAL A 14 41.34 45.30 5.88
C VAL A 14 42.04 45.81 7.15
N ALA A 15 42.23 44.98 8.18
CA ALA A 15 43.30 45.15 9.14
C ALA A 15 43.78 43.76 9.61
N ALA A 16 45.02 43.44 9.25
CA ALA A 16 45.79 42.29 9.72
C ALA A 16 46.45 42.67 11.07
N LEU A 17 46.48 41.74 12.00
CA LEU A 17 47.45 41.78 13.12
C LEU A 17 48.02 40.37 13.30
N ALA A 18 49.31 40.26 12.97
CA ALA A 18 50.16 39.12 13.28
C ALA A 18 50.76 39.31 14.68
N ALA A 19 50.70 38.32 15.53
CA ALA A 19 51.55 38.20 16.71
C ALA A 19 52.06 36.77 16.82
N ALA A 20 53.35 36.59 16.54
CA ALA A 20 54.09 35.37 16.77
C ALA A 20 54.52 35.31 18.26
N LEU A 21 54.33 34.15 18.87
CA LEU A 21 55.09 33.77 20.09
C LEU A 21 55.50 32.30 19.98
N THR A 22 56.74 32.08 20.17
CA THR A 22 57.53 30.84 20.02
C THR A 22 57.60 30.03 21.31
N LEU A 23 57.78 28.74 21.15
CA LEU A 23 58.49 27.77 21.99
C LEU A 23 57.80 27.13 23.19
N GLY A 24 57.70 25.81 23.04
CA GLY A 24 57.47 24.86 24.11
C GLY A 24 57.29 23.46 23.56
N VAL A 25 58.39 22.80 23.15
CA VAL A 25 58.38 21.37 22.77
C VAL A 25 58.36 20.56 24.06
N VAL A 26 57.20 20.02 24.41
CA VAL A 26 57.06 18.91 25.35
C VAL A 26 56.41 17.77 24.55
N GLY A 27 57.17 16.72 24.26
CA GLY A 27 56.67 15.55 23.58
C GLY A 27 55.65 14.80 24.46
N PRO A 28 54.48 14.48 23.94
CA PRO A 28 53.59 13.58 24.62
C PRO A 28 53.94 12.14 24.37
N ALA A 29 53.93 11.37 25.47
CA ALA A 29 53.94 9.92 25.46
C ALA A 29 52.80 9.39 24.54
N HIS A 30 53.15 8.52 23.59
CA HIS A 30 52.19 7.80 22.78
C HIS A 30 51.49 6.76 23.65
N ALA A 31 50.36 7.13 24.23
CA ALA A 31 49.37 6.15 24.67
C ALA A 31 48.63 5.71 23.41
N THR A 32 49.02 4.54 22.86
CA THR A 32 48.20 3.84 21.88
C THR A 32 46.95 3.37 22.59
N HIS A 33 45.92 4.20 22.64
CA HIS A 33 44.56 3.71 22.86
C HIS A 33 44.14 2.96 21.63
N ASP A 34 44.23 1.65 21.75
CA ASP A 34 43.55 0.70 20.84
C ASP A 34 42.06 1.00 20.94
N PHE A 35 41.57 1.87 20.05
CA PHE A 35 40.14 2.06 19.83
C PHE A 35 39.68 0.80 19.13
N ARG A 36 39.38 -0.25 19.93
CA ARG A 36 38.49 -1.30 19.46
C ARG A 36 37.17 -0.62 19.13
N VAL A 37 36.96 -0.35 17.85
CA VAL A 37 35.65 -0.14 17.31
C VAL A 37 34.91 -1.47 17.52
N THR A 38 34.23 -1.57 18.66
CA THR A 38 33.16 -2.53 18.79
C THR A 38 32.09 -2.08 17.81
N THR A 39 32.11 -2.63 16.62
CA THR A 39 30.91 -2.64 15.78
C THR A 39 29.77 -3.15 16.65
N PRO A 40 28.65 -2.44 16.78
CA PRO A 40 27.49 -3.00 17.45
C PRO A 40 27.14 -4.27 16.66
N ASP A 41 27.34 -5.40 17.30
CA ASP A 41 26.99 -6.71 16.77
C ASP A 41 25.52 -6.63 16.34
N GLY A 42 25.33 -6.80 15.00
CA GLY A 42 24.12 -7.29 14.42
C GLY A 42 22.81 -6.79 15.01
N GLU A 43 22.30 -5.62 14.55
CA GLU A 43 20.85 -5.52 14.37
C GLU A 43 20.47 -6.62 13.38
N GLY A 44 20.24 -7.81 13.89
CA GLY A 44 19.60 -8.88 13.16
C GLY A 44 18.33 -8.26 12.59
N SER A 45 18.27 -8.13 11.27
CA SER A 45 17.11 -7.58 10.57
C SER A 45 15.89 -8.30 11.13
N SER A 46 15.14 -7.64 12.02
CA SER A 46 13.99 -8.22 12.66
C SER A 46 13.00 -8.61 11.56
N GLN A 47 12.71 -9.90 11.44
CA GLN A 47 11.73 -10.43 10.51
C GLN A 47 10.40 -10.69 11.26
N PRO A 48 9.65 -9.63 11.61
CA PRO A 48 8.47 -9.74 12.48
C PRO A 48 7.36 -10.57 11.86
N LEU A 49 7.44 -10.89 10.57
CA LEU A 49 6.50 -11.75 9.85
C LEU A 49 7.12 -13.09 9.44
N ALA A 50 8.22 -13.51 10.07
CA ALA A 50 8.80 -14.82 9.81
C ALA A 50 7.77 -15.95 10.05
N GLY A 51 7.69 -16.88 9.09
CA GLY A 51 6.72 -17.98 9.12
C GLY A 51 5.31 -17.61 8.67
N ARG A 52 4.93 -16.35 8.63
CA ARG A 52 3.60 -15.89 8.19
C ARG A 52 3.41 -16.02 6.68
N VAL A 53 2.19 -16.32 6.29
CA VAL A 53 1.78 -16.44 4.88
C VAL A 53 0.71 -15.40 4.57
N VAL A 54 0.99 -14.52 3.61
CA VAL A 54 0.09 -13.44 3.18
C VAL A 54 -0.35 -13.67 1.74
N VAL A 55 -1.65 -13.64 1.49
CA VAL A 55 -2.21 -13.57 0.13
C VAL A 55 -2.42 -12.11 -0.24
N ILE A 56 -1.85 -11.70 -1.35
CA ILE A 56 -2.16 -10.41 -1.98
C ILE A 56 -3.01 -10.69 -3.23
N ASP A 57 -4.13 -10.01 -3.34
CA ASP A 57 -5.03 -10.10 -4.46
C ASP A 57 -5.05 -8.78 -5.24
N PRO A 58 -4.25 -8.66 -6.33
CA PRO A 58 -4.32 -7.48 -7.19
C PRO A 58 -5.64 -7.47 -7.97
N GLY A 59 -6.52 -6.50 -7.74
CA GLY A 59 -7.81 -6.39 -8.40
C GLY A 59 -7.72 -6.40 -9.92
N HIS A 60 -8.73 -6.96 -10.57
CA HIS A 60 -8.89 -7.03 -12.03
C HIS A 60 -7.74 -7.74 -12.78
N GLN A 61 -7.73 -7.62 -14.10
CA GLN A 61 -6.64 -7.93 -15.02
C GLN A 61 -6.73 -6.97 -16.20
N LEU A 62 -5.61 -6.52 -16.72
CA LEU A 62 -5.57 -5.49 -17.75
C LEU A 62 -6.39 -5.86 -18.99
N GLY A 63 -6.30 -7.10 -19.43
CA GLY A 63 -7.01 -7.57 -20.61
C GLY A 63 -8.48 -7.94 -20.40
N ASN A 64 -9.06 -7.78 -19.20
CA ASN A 64 -10.46 -8.17 -18.96
C ASN A 64 -11.46 -7.63 -19.99
N HIS A 65 -11.25 -6.42 -20.48
CA HIS A 65 -12.10 -5.77 -21.49
C HIS A 65 -12.13 -6.50 -22.84
N ARG A 66 -11.13 -7.32 -23.13
CA ARG A 66 -11.04 -8.14 -24.36
C ARG A 66 -11.75 -9.48 -24.24
N TYR A 67 -12.18 -9.85 -23.04
CA TYR A 67 -12.74 -11.16 -22.73
C TYR A 67 -14.14 -11.07 -22.09
N PRO A 68 -15.11 -10.35 -22.71
CA PRO A 68 -16.42 -10.09 -22.09
C PRO A 68 -17.20 -11.37 -21.80
N ARG A 69 -17.11 -12.40 -22.64
CA ARG A 69 -17.78 -13.69 -22.37
C ARG A 69 -17.23 -14.36 -21.11
N GLN A 70 -15.91 -14.37 -20.93
CA GLN A 70 -15.25 -15.01 -19.82
C GLN A 70 -15.51 -14.27 -18.50
N ILE A 71 -15.40 -12.95 -18.51
CA ILE A 71 -15.55 -12.17 -17.27
C ILE A 71 -17.01 -12.00 -16.84
N ASN A 72 -17.97 -12.10 -17.76
CA ASN A 72 -19.40 -12.00 -17.45
C ASN A 72 -20.05 -13.34 -17.08
N ARG A 73 -19.37 -14.49 -17.27
CA ARG A 73 -19.92 -15.76 -16.80
C ARG A 73 -20.13 -15.74 -15.30
N LEU A 74 -21.23 -16.30 -14.84
CA LEU A 74 -21.54 -16.37 -13.41
C LEU A 74 -20.64 -17.39 -12.71
N VAL A 75 -20.23 -17.05 -11.50
CA VAL A 75 -19.43 -17.90 -10.60
C VAL A 75 -19.94 -17.76 -9.19
N PRO A 76 -19.74 -18.78 -8.32
CA PRO A 76 -20.14 -18.70 -6.92
C PRO A 76 -19.50 -17.52 -6.19
N ALA A 77 -20.28 -16.82 -5.36
CA ALA A 77 -19.84 -15.65 -4.61
C ALA A 77 -20.18 -15.72 -3.11
N GLY A 78 -20.49 -16.92 -2.60
CA GLY A 78 -20.84 -17.13 -1.20
C GLY A 78 -22.35 -17.08 -0.99
N GLY A 79 -23.09 -18.09 -1.50
CA GLY A 79 -24.54 -18.22 -1.38
C GLY A 79 -25.35 -17.50 -2.48
N PHE A 80 -24.69 -16.96 -3.46
CA PHE A 80 -25.21 -16.37 -4.69
C PHE A 80 -24.14 -16.39 -5.77
N GLU A 81 -24.47 -15.94 -6.96
CA GLU A 81 -23.54 -15.86 -8.08
C GLU A 81 -23.28 -14.42 -8.49
N LYS A 82 -22.09 -14.18 -9.01
CA LYS A 82 -21.68 -12.90 -9.62
C LYS A 82 -20.92 -13.13 -10.89
N PRO A 83 -20.81 -12.12 -11.78
CA PRO A 83 -19.85 -12.16 -12.87
C PRO A 83 -18.44 -12.52 -12.37
N CYS A 84 -17.74 -13.34 -13.15
CA CYS A 84 -16.39 -13.79 -12.86
C CYS A 84 -15.43 -12.65 -12.49
N ASN A 85 -15.54 -11.52 -13.20
CA ASN A 85 -14.74 -10.33 -12.93
C ASN A 85 -15.40 -9.11 -13.60
N THR A 86 -14.78 -7.94 -13.44
CA THR A 86 -15.11 -6.72 -14.18
C THR A 86 -13.84 -6.12 -14.80
N THR A 87 -13.99 -5.11 -15.63
CA THR A 87 -12.86 -4.41 -16.25
C THR A 87 -12.08 -3.56 -15.25
N GLY A 88 -12.72 -3.19 -14.13
CA GLY A 88 -12.24 -2.16 -13.24
C GLY A 88 -12.51 -0.75 -13.78
N THR A 89 -12.09 0.25 -13.04
CA THR A 89 -12.14 1.65 -13.41
C THR A 89 -10.80 2.15 -13.99
N ALA A 90 -10.71 3.45 -14.27
CA ALA A 90 -9.49 4.13 -14.67
C ALA A 90 -9.49 5.56 -14.14
N THR A 91 -8.35 6.23 -14.14
CA THR A 91 -8.32 7.69 -14.01
C THR A 91 -8.96 8.37 -15.22
N ASN A 92 -9.28 9.66 -15.12
CA ASN A 92 -9.80 10.41 -16.27
C ASN A 92 -8.78 10.51 -17.42
N ALA A 93 -7.48 10.33 -17.12
CA ALA A 93 -6.41 10.25 -18.12
C ALA A 93 -6.18 8.82 -18.64
N GLY A 94 -7.05 7.86 -18.32
CA GLY A 94 -7.01 6.50 -18.88
C GLY A 94 -6.04 5.54 -18.19
N TYR A 95 -5.43 5.89 -17.05
CA TYR A 95 -4.58 4.94 -16.31
C TYR A 95 -5.45 3.86 -15.63
N PRO A 96 -5.32 2.55 -16.04
CA PRO A 96 -6.25 1.52 -15.60
C PRO A 96 -6.05 1.11 -14.14
N GLU A 97 -7.14 0.80 -13.44
CA GLU A 97 -7.11 0.22 -12.09
C GLU A 97 -6.29 -1.06 -12.03
N ALA A 98 -6.45 -1.96 -12.98
CA ALA A 98 -5.69 -3.20 -13.03
C ALA A 98 -4.17 -2.97 -13.02
N THR A 99 -3.69 -1.88 -13.64
CA THR A 99 -2.27 -1.51 -13.62
C THR A 99 -1.87 -0.92 -12.27
N PHE A 100 -2.70 -0.07 -11.69
CA PHE A 100 -2.49 0.47 -10.36
C PHE A 100 -2.37 -0.64 -9.31
N THR A 101 -3.36 -1.54 -9.25
CA THR A 101 -3.41 -2.62 -8.26
C THR A 101 -2.24 -3.58 -8.39
N TRP A 102 -1.83 -3.89 -9.63
CA TRP A 102 -0.65 -4.70 -9.90
C TRP A 102 0.64 -4.06 -9.39
N GLN A 103 0.84 -2.78 -9.67
CA GLN A 103 2.05 -2.06 -9.26
C GLN A 103 2.16 -1.91 -7.74
N VAL A 104 1.05 -1.59 -7.05
CA VAL A 104 1.01 -1.54 -5.57
C VAL A 104 1.27 -2.92 -4.97
N SER A 105 0.66 -3.98 -5.53
CA SER A 105 0.83 -5.36 -5.06
C SER A 105 2.28 -5.84 -5.15
N ARG A 106 3.00 -5.50 -6.20
CA ARG A 106 4.43 -5.82 -6.35
C ARG A 106 5.27 -5.13 -5.27
N LEU A 107 5.00 -3.86 -5.01
CA LEU A 107 5.68 -3.09 -3.96
C LEU A 107 5.36 -3.63 -2.57
N LEU A 108 4.09 -3.99 -2.31
CA LEU A 108 3.67 -4.62 -1.07
C LEU A 108 4.34 -5.97 -0.87
N LYS A 109 4.35 -6.83 -1.90
CA LYS A 109 5.05 -8.13 -1.86
C LYS A 109 6.50 -7.95 -1.45
N ALA A 110 7.24 -7.04 -2.08
CA ALA A 110 8.64 -6.81 -1.76
C ALA A 110 8.85 -6.36 -0.31
N ARG A 111 7.94 -5.55 0.25
CA ARG A 111 8.00 -5.13 1.66
C ARG A 111 7.71 -6.27 2.62
N LEU A 112 6.66 -7.06 2.37
CA LEU A 112 6.30 -8.19 3.23
C LEU A 112 7.36 -9.28 3.23
N VAL A 113 7.99 -9.58 2.08
CA VAL A 113 9.10 -10.52 1.99
C VAL A 113 10.29 -10.05 2.83
N ARG A 114 10.63 -8.75 2.80
CA ARG A 114 11.70 -8.20 3.66
C ARG A 114 11.37 -8.30 5.16
N LEU A 115 10.08 -8.29 5.51
CA LEU A 115 9.61 -8.53 6.89
C LEU A 115 9.56 -10.01 7.27
N GLY A 116 9.96 -10.92 6.36
CA GLY A 116 10.01 -12.38 6.59
C GLY A 116 8.78 -13.16 6.14
N ALA A 117 7.72 -12.52 5.61
CA ALA A 117 6.52 -13.21 5.19
C ALA A 117 6.70 -14.00 3.90
N LYS A 118 6.03 -15.15 3.80
CA LYS A 118 5.77 -15.85 2.53
C LYS A 118 4.57 -15.19 1.85
N VAL A 119 4.74 -14.74 0.60
CA VAL A 119 3.69 -14.00 -0.12
C VAL A 119 3.23 -14.77 -1.34
N ARG A 120 1.91 -14.93 -1.49
CA ARG A 120 1.24 -15.50 -2.65
C ARG A 120 0.41 -14.44 -3.35
N LEU A 121 0.44 -14.42 -4.67
CA LEU A 121 -0.37 -13.51 -5.48
C LEU A 121 -1.48 -14.30 -6.16
N THR A 122 -2.68 -13.71 -6.29
CA THR A 122 -3.80 -14.34 -7.02
C THR A 122 -3.63 -14.27 -8.53
N ARG A 123 -2.84 -13.32 -9.03
CA ARG A 123 -2.39 -13.25 -10.43
C ARG A 123 -0.91 -12.89 -10.53
N HIS A 124 -0.27 -13.33 -11.62
CA HIS A 124 1.19 -13.21 -11.79
C HIS A 124 1.59 -12.31 -12.97
N SER A 125 0.63 -11.67 -13.61
CA SER A 125 0.86 -10.76 -14.73
C SER A 125 -0.18 -9.63 -14.76
N ASN A 126 0.11 -8.59 -15.55
CA ASN A 126 -0.83 -7.53 -15.91
C ASN A 126 -0.71 -7.32 -17.43
N ARG A 127 -1.48 -8.06 -18.21
CA ARG A 127 -1.33 -8.19 -19.67
C ARG A 127 -2.67 -8.05 -20.37
N GLU A 128 -2.63 -7.54 -21.59
CA GLU A 128 -3.80 -7.38 -22.47
C GLU A 128 -4.33 -8.71 -23.03
N ASP A 129 -3.48 -9.72 -23.15
CA ASP A 129 -3.82 -11.06 -23.64
C ASP A 129 -4.23 -12.03 -22.54
N ARG A 130 -4.60 -11.52 -21.36
CA ARG A 130 -5.02 -12.29 -20.19
C ARG A 130 -6.25 -11.70 -19.54
N TRP A 131 -7.07 -12.56 -18.93
CA TRP A 131 -8.25 -12.18 -18.15
C TRP A 131 -8.26 -12.90 -16.78
N GLY A 132 -9.15 -12.45 -15.88
CA GLY A 132 -9.33 -13.06 -14.56
C GLY A 132 -8.15 -12.85 -13.60
N PRO A 133 -7.99 -13.69 -12.57
CA PRO A 133 -8.89 -14.75 -12.13
C PRO A 133 -10.29 -14.27 -11.76
N CYS A 134 -11.27 -15.20 -11.73
CA CYS A 134 -12.62 -14.90 -11.27
C CYS A 134 -12.65 -14.64 -9.75
N VAL A 135 -13.70 -13.96 -9.28
CA VAL A 135 -13.87 -13.58 -7.87
C VAL A 135 -13.92 -14.80 -6.93
N ASP A 136 -14.42 -15.95 -7.40
CA ASP A 136 -14.44 -17.18 -6.63
C ASP A 136 -13.03 -17.79 -6.46
N VAL A 137 -12.20 -17.77 -7.51
CA VAL A 137 -10.80 -18.20 -7.45
C VAL A 137 -10.00 -17.28 -6.52
N ARG A 138 -10.21 -15.96 -6.62
CA ARG A 138 -9.61 -14.96 -5.72
C ARG A 138 -10.04 -15.18 -4.27
N GLY A 139 -11.33 -15.43 -4.06
CA GLY A 139 -11.91 -15.70 -2.74
C GLY A 139 -11.29 -16.94 -2.08
N ARG A 140 -11.15 -18.04 -2.85
CA ARG A 140 -10.58 -19.28 -2.33
C ARG A 140 -9.05 -19.33 -2.29
N ALA A 141 -8.37 -18.31 -2.83
CA ALA A 141 -6.91 -18.27 -2.79
C ALA A 141 -6.40 -18.24 -1.33
N GLY A 142 -5.59 -19.21 -0.98
CA GLY A 142 -5.09 -19.41 0.39
C GLY A 142 -5.87 -20.43 1.23
N ASN A 143 -7.08 -20.86 0.84
CA ASN A 143 -7.88 -21.80 1.63
C ASN A 143 -7.25 -23.22 1.69
N LYS A 144 -6.86 -23.80 0.55
CA LYS A 144 -6.25 -25.13 0.49
C LYS A 144 -4.85 -25.22 1.09
N ARG A 145 -4.11 -24.16 1.03
CA ARG A 145 -2.81 -23.97 1.67
C ARG A 145 -2.96 -22.78 2.59
N PRO A 146 -3.28 -22.99 3.87
CA PRO A 146 -3.67 -21.92 4.77
C PRO A 146 -2.75 -20.71 4.71
N ALA A 147 -3.34 -19.54 4.74
CA ALA A 147 -2.65 -18.26 4.87
C ALA A 147 -3.18 -17.53 6.10
N ASP A 148 -2.36 -16.67 6.69
CA ASP A 148 -2.70 -15.96 7.91
C ASP A 148 -3.62 -14.76 7.64
N LEU A 149 -3.52 -14.17 6.43
CA LEU A 149 -4.40 -13.09 5.99
C LEU A 149 -4.42 -12.93 4.46
N LYS A 150 -5.45 -12.24 3.97
CA LYS A 150 -5.57 -11.80 2.57
C LYS A 150 -5.84 -10.29 2.49
N ILE A 151 -5.13 -9.63 1.56
CA ILE A 151 -5.35 -8.23 1.20
C ILE A 151 -5.71 -8.15 -0.28
N SER A 152 -6.96 -7.80 -0.59
CA SER A 152 -7.39 -7.45 -1.94
C SER A 152 -7.21 -5.96 -2.17
N ILE A 153 -6.56 -5.59 -3.26
CA ILE A 153 -6.15 -4.21 -3.57
C ILE A 153 -6.92 -3.70 -4.77
N HIS A 154 -7.61 -2.59 -4.59
CA HIS A 154 -8.48 -1.94 -5.56
C HIS A 154 -8.28 -0.42 -5.58
N GLY A 155 -8.96 0.24 -6.50
CA GLY A 155 -9.08 1.69 -6.60
C GLY A 155 -10.45 2.05 -7.12
N ASP A 156 -11.21 2.80 -6.34
CA ASP A 156 -12.60 3.14 -6.63
C ASP A 156 -12.74 4.14 -7.79
N GLY A 157 -13.93 4.22 -8.37
CA GLY A 157 -14.26 5.02 -9.54
C GLY A 157 -15.51 5.90 -9.40
N SER A 158 -15.72 6.51 -8.24
CA SER A 158 -16.88 7.36 -7.96
C SER A 158 -16.88 8.66 -8.76
N TYR A 159 -17.99 8.97 -9.41
CA TYR A 159 -18.23 10.25 -10.10
C TYR A 159 -18.89 11.32 -9.19
N ALA A 160 -19.18 11.00 -7.93
CA ALA A 160 -19.74 11.98 -7.01
C ALA A 160 -18.79 13.16 -6.80
N ALA A 161 -19.35 14.37 -6.84
CA ALA A 161 -18.55 15.59 -6.72
C ALA A 161 -17.74 15.62 -5.42
N GLY A 162 -16.46 15.87 -5.52
CA GLY A 162 -15.54 15.91 -4.38
C GLY A 162 -15.23 14.57 -3.71
N ALA A 163 -15.78 13.45 -4.21
CA ALA A 163 -15.50 12.12 -3.70
C ALA A 163 -14.00 11.80 -3.78
N ARG A 164 -13.38 11.43 -2.65
CA ARG A 164 -11.95 11.07 -2.56
C ARG A 164 -11.60 10.33 -1.29
N GLY A 165 -10.43 9.72 -1.28
CA GLY A 165 -9.88 9.02 -0.13
C GLY A 165 -10.08 7.51 -0.21
N PHE A 166 -9.42 6.79 0.69
CA PHE A 166 -9.46 5.33 0.77
C PHE A 166 -10.58 4.83 1.70
N HIS A 167 -11.03 3.61 1.47
CA HIS A 167 -11.84 2.87 2.44
C HIS A 167 -11.44 1.39 2.46
N VAL A 168 -11.75 0.73 3.57
CA VAL A 168 -11.45 -0.67 3.80
C VAL A 168 -12.74 -1.44 3.93
N ILE A 169 -12.92 -2.43 3.09
CA ILE A 169 -14.07 -3.31 3.06
C ILE A 169 -13.73 -4.59 3.80
N ALA A 170 -14.61 -5.00 4.71
CA ALA A 170 -14.53 -6.27 5.41
C ALA A 170 -15.88 -7.00 5.36
N PRO A 171 -15.92 -8.34 5.57
CA PRO A 171 -17.18 -9.08 5.55
C PRO A 171 -18.09 -8.71 6.71
N THR A 172 -19.40 -8.78 6.48
CA THR A 172 -20.39 -8.89 7.55
C THR A 172 -20.41 -10.31 8.11
N ASP A 173 -21.00 -10.52 9.29
CA ASP A 173 -21.23 -11.86 9.83
C ASP A 173 -22.36 -12.53 9.03
N ARG A 174 -22.01 -13.56 8.26
CA ARG A 174 -22.95 -14.29 7.40
C ARG A 174 -22.67 -15.78 7.39
N ARG A 175 -23.49 -16.57 8.05
CA ARG A 175 -23.39 -18.04 8.02
C ARG A 175 -23.83 -18.61 6.68
N PRO A 176 -23.21 -19.68 6.18
CA PRO A 176 -22.00 -20.35 6.70
C PRO A 176 -20.70 -19.73 6.17
N TRP A 177 -20.75 -18.57 5.49
CA TRP A 177 -19.67 -18.09 4.62
C TRP A 177 -18.55 -17.33 5.34
N THR A 178 -18.92 -16.44 6.28
CA THR A 178 -17.97 -15.46 6.85
C THR A 178 -17.96 -15.42 8.37
N HIS A 179 -18.80 -16.23 9.02
CA HIS A 179 -18.95 -16.21 10.46
C HIS A 179 -17.63 -16.46 11.21
N ASP A 180 -16.80 -17.37 10.72
CA ASP A 180 -15.50 -17.73 11.26
C ASP A 180 -14.44 -16.62 11.08
N ILE A 181 -14.51 -15.87 9.99
CA ILE A 181 -13.54 -14.82 9.64
C ILE A 181 -14.03 -13.40 9.94
N TYR A 182 -15.30 -13.21 10.28
CA TYR A 182 -15.91 -11.88 10.47
C TYR A 182 -15.14 -11.04 11.50
N ARG A 183 -14.99 -11.54 12.73
CA ARG A 183 -14.33 -10.80 13.81
C ARG A 183 -12.88 -10.46 13.51
N PRO A 184 -12.02 -11.43 13.10
CA PRO A 184 -10.64 -11.11 12.75
C PRO A 184 -10.52 -10.20 11.51
N SER A 185 -11.40 -10.32 10.51
CA SER A 185 -11.40 -9.40 9.36
C SER A 185 -11.78 -7.96 9.77
N ARG A 186 -12.72 -7.80 10.70
CA ARG A 186 -13.06 -6.50 11.27
C ARG A 186 -11.86 -5.87 12.00
N ARG A 187 -11.13 -6.63 12.83
CA ARG A 187 -9.90 -6.15 13.46
C ARG A 187 -8.88 -5.73 12.40
N MET A 188 -8.65 -6.57 11.40
CA MET A 188 -7.72 -6.26 10.31
C MET A 188 -8.13 -4.99 9.54
N ALA A 189 -9.44 -4.74 9.34
CA ALA A 189 -9.91 -3.51 8.70
C ALA A 189 -9.60 -2.26 9.53
N LEU A 190 -9.75 -2.33 10.85
CA LEU A 190 -9.35 -1.25 11.77
C LEU A 190 -7.85 -0.98 11.72
N ASP A 191 -7.02 -2.02 11.79
CA ASP A 191 -5.57 -1.92 11.69
C ASP A 191 -5.14 -1.35 10.33
N THR A 192 -5.79 -1.78 9.24
CA THR A 192 -5.53 -1.27 7.89
C THR A 192 -5.88 0.21 7.77
N ARG A 193 -7.04 0.62 8.28
CA ARG A 193 -7.45 2.03 8.32
C ARG A 193 -6.45 2.88 9.11
N ALA A 194 -6.07 2.44 10.30
CA ALA A 194 -5.11 3.16 11.14
C ALA A 194 -3.74 3.29 10.45
N ALA A 195 -3.23 2.21 9.88
CA ALA A 195 -1.95 2.20 9.18
C ALA A 195 -1.94 3.07 7.91
N LEU A 196 -3.02 3.08 7.13
CA LEU A 196 -3.12 3.94 5.95
C LEU A 196 -3.21 5.43 6.36
N ARG A 197 -3.91 5.75 7.44
CA ARG A 197 -3.93 7.12 8.00
C ARG A 197 -2.55 7.56 8.50
N SER A 198 -1.82 6.70 9.18
CA SER A 198 -0.48 7.01 9.73
C SER A 198 0.55 7.34 8.65
N VAL A 199 0.35 6.88 7.42
CA VAL A 199 1.20 7.25 6.28
C VAL A 199 0.68 8.46 5.49
N GLY A 200 -0.29 9.21 6.03
CA GLY A 200 -0.81 10.47 5.46
C GLY A 200 -1.89 10.27 4.39
N LEU A 201 -2.56 9.12 4.36
CA LEU A 201 -3.70 8.90 3.47
C LEU A 201 -5.00 9.37 4.14
N ARG A 202 -5.90 9.92 3.33
CA ARG A 202 -7.21 10.39 3.77
C ARG A 202 -8.25 9.29 3.62
N VAL A 203 -9.14 9.13 4.59
CA VAL A 203 -10.32 8.27 4.48
C VAL A 203 -11.31 8.82 3.46
N ALA A 204 -12.08 7.92 2.86
CA ALA A 204 -13.14 8.26 1.91
C ALA A 204 -14.23 9.09 2.59
N ASN A 205 -14.61 10.18 1.92
CA ASN A 205 -15.67 11.08 2.39
C ASN A 205 -17.06 10.77 1.80
N TYR A 206 -17.20 9.65 1.10
CA TYR A 206 -18.39 9.30 0.31
C TYR A 206 -18.87 7.85 0.54
N ILE A 207 -18.23 7.11 1.45
CA ILE A 207 -18.57 5.71 1.76
C ILE A 207 -18.93 5.59 3.23
N ALA A 208 -20.02 4.85 3.53
CA ALA A 208 -20.39 4.33 4.86
C ALA A 208 -20.23 5.37 6.00
N GLY A 209 -20.72 6.59 5.80
CA GLY A 209 -20.65 7.66 6.80
C GLY A 209 -19.29 8.37 6.90
N GLY A 210 -18.31 8.04 6.04
CA GLY A 210 -17.04 8.76 5.94
C GLY A 210 -16.00 8.38 6.98
N ASP A 211 -16.16 7.25 7.65
CA ASP A 211 -15.20 6.74 8.64
C ASP A 211 -14.11 5.84 8.03
N GLY A 212 -14.21 5.53 6.74
CA GLY A 212 -13.24 4.72 5.99
C GLY A 212 -13.38 3.20 6.17
N LEU A 213 -14.50 2.73 6.73
CA LEU A 213 -14.84 1.32 6.85
C LEU A 213 -16.15 1.03 6.10
N ASP A 214 -16.19 -0.12 5.42
CA ASP A 214 -17.41 -0.61 4.75
C ASP A 214 -17.56 -2.11 5.02
N PHE A 215 -18.71 -2.51 5.59
CA PHE A 215 -18.96 -3.91 5.92
C PHE A 215 -19.98 -4.48 4.93
N ARG A 216 -19.52 -5.47 4.12
CA ARG A 216 -20.29 -5.97 2.99
C ARG A 216 -20.45 -7.49 3.00
N SER A 217 -21.53 -7.95 2.38
CA SER A 217 -21.84 -9.38 2.21
C SER A 217 -21.97 -9.80 0.75
N ASP A 218 -21.73 -8.88 -0.20
CA ASP A 218 -21.98 -9.08 -1.63
C ASP A 218 -20.72 -9.31 -2.47
N LEU A 219 -19.54 -9.50 -1.84
CA LEU A 219 -18.25 -9.64 -2.54
C LEU A 219 -17.70 -11.07 -2.43
N GLY A 220 -17.68 -11.81 -3.56
CA GLY A 220 -17.21 -13.19 -3.61
C GLY A 220 -15.75 -13.37 -3.18
N THR A 221 -14.88 -12.40 -3.47
CA THR A 221 -13.48 -12.39 -3.05
C THR A 221 -13.33 -12.42 -1.52
N ILE A 222 -14.26 -11.79 -0.80
CA ILE A 222 -14.29 -11.77 0.67
C ILE A 222 -15.06 -12.99 1.21
N ASN A 223 -16.28 -13.25 0.69
CA ASN A 223 -17.16 -14.27 1.21
C ASN A 223 -16.61 -15.70 1.13
N LEU A 224 -15.78 -15.99 0.15
CA LEU A 224 -15.20 -17.32 -0.08
C LEU A 224 -13.82 -17.52 0.56
N SER A 225 -13.40 -16.61 1.41
CA SER A 225 -12.14 -16.71 2.15
C SER A 225 -12.33 -17.45 3.47
N ASN A 226 -11.38 -18.34 3.81
CA ASN A 226 -11.31 -19.02 5.12
C ASN A 226 -10.22 -18.42 6.01
N MET A 227 -9.80 -17.19 5.73
CA MET A 227 -8.82 -16.45 6.54
C MET A 227 -9.26 -14.99 6.66
N PRO A 228 -8.77 -14.25 7.67
CA PRO A 228 -9.00 -12.82 7.78
C PRO A 228 -8.72 -12.11 6.46
N THR A 229 -9.69 -11.37 5.95
CA THR A 229 -9.62 -10.77 4.61
C THR A 229 -10.18 -9.37 4.61
N VAL A 230 -9.47 -8.46 3.97
CA VAL A 230 -9.95 -7.13 3.62
C VAL A 230 -9.79 -6.85 2.14
N MET A 231 -10.69 -6.06 1.58
CA MET A 231 -10.52 -5.39 0.29
C MET A 231 -10.31 -3.90 0.56
N VAL A 232 -9.33 -3.31 -0.08
CA VAL A 232 -8.97 -1.91 0.17
C VAL A 232 -9.08 -1.12 -1.12
N GLU A 233 -10.02 -0.19 -1.13
CA GLU A 233 -10.13 0.84 -2.15
C GLU A 233 -9.18 1.98 -1.76
N LEU A 234 -8.03 2.06 -2.42
CA LEU A 234 -6.92 2.93 -1.99
C LEU A 234 -7.12 4.41 -2.33
N GLY A 235 -8.23 4.75 -2.98
CA GLY A 235 -8.62 6.10 -3.34
C GLY A 235 -9.58 6.11 -4.53
N ASN A 236 -10.13 7.27 -4.86
CA ASN A 236 -11.00 7.44 -6.01
C ASN A 236 -10.18 7.84 -7.25
N MET A 237 -10.09 6.96 -8.24
CA MET A 237 -9.34 7.18 -9.49
C MET A 237 -9.91 8.31 -10.35
N ARG A 238 -11.18 8.72 -10.12
CA ARG A 238 -11.83 9.86 -10.78
C ARG A 238 -11.47 11.20 -10.12
N ASN A 239 -10.97 11.17 -8.88
CA ASN A 239 -10.54 12.39 -8.21
C ASN A 239 -9.10 12.77 -8.60
N PRO A 240 -8.82 14.01 -9.04
CA PRO A 240 -7.49 14.39 -9.53
C PRO A 240 -6.39 14.28 -8.48
N LYS A 241 -6.68 14.52 -7.19
CA LYS A 241 -5.68 14.40 -6.10
C LYS A 241 -5.32 12.94 -5.83
N ASP A 242 -6.32 12.05 -5.82
CA ASP A 242 -6.08 10.61 -5.63
C ASP A 242 -5.42 10.03 -6.88
N ALA A 243 -5.90 10.36 -8.08
CA ALA A 243 -5.31 9.94 -9.36
C ALA A 243 -3.82 10.32 -9.47
N HIS A 244 -3.46 11.55 -9.10
CA HIS A 244 -2.05 11.99 -9.07
C HIS A 244 -1.20 11.12 -8.16
N ARG A 245 -1.70 10.79 -6.97
CA ARG A 245 -1.01 9.89 -6.03
C ARG A 245 -0.91 8.47 -6.59
N MET A 246 -1.98 7.92 -7.17
CA MET A 246 -2.02 6.56 -7.71
C MET A 246 -1.08 6.38 -8.91
N THR A 247 -0.94 7.39 -9.75
CA THR A 247 -0.08 7.36 -10.94
C THR A 247 1.40 7.63 -10.64
N SER A 248 1.74 8.22 -9.49
CA SER A 248 3.12 8.51 -9.10
C SER A 248 3.81 7.30 -8.43
N LYS A 249 5.13 7.14 -8.67
CA LYS A 249 5.94 6.10 -8.00
C LYS A 249 5.92 6.26 -6.46
N ALA A 250 6.07 7.50 -5.98
CA ALA A 250 6.07 7.83 -4.54
C ALA A 250 4.72 7.52 -3.90
N GLY A 251 3.60 7.85 -4.57
CA GLY A 251 2.26 7.56 -4.07
C GLY A 251 2.01 6.05 -3.95
N ARG A 252 2.34 5.26 -4.97
CA ARG A 252 2.22 3.79 -4.90
C ARG A 252 3.10 3.18 -3.80
N ALA A 253 4.30 3.72 -3.59
CA ALA A 253 5.17 3.28 -2.49
C ALA A 253 4.57 3.61 -1.11
N THR A 254 3.85 4.73 -0.98
CA THR A 254 3.12 5.12 0.24
C THR A 254 1.98 4.16 0.55
N TYR A 255 1.16 3.79 -0.45
CA TYR A 255 0.11 2.78 -0.30
C TYR A 255 0.68 1.44 0.17
N ALA A 256 1.73 0.96 -0.52
CA ALA A 256 2.38 -0.30 -0.16
C ALA A 256 3.01 -0.26 1.25
N ARG A 257 3.53 0.88 1.69
CA ARG A 257 4.04 1.06 3.06
C ARG A 257 2.91 0.95 4.08
N GLY A 258 1.79 1.64 3.88
CA GLY A 258 0.64 1.58 4.79
C GLY A 258 0.07 0.16 4.91
N LEU A 259 -0.09 -0.55 3.77
CA LEU A 259 -0.56 -1.94 3.77
C LEU A 259 0.43 -2.91 4.45
N ALA A 260 1.74 -2.69 4.32
CA ALA A 260 2.74 -3.51 5.02
C ALA A 260 2.73 -3.26 6.53
N LEU A 261 2.54 -2.02 6.97
CA LEU A 261 2.33 -1.68 8.39
C LEU A 261 1.07 -2.35 8.93
N ALA A 262 -0.04 -2.32 8.19
CA ALA A 262 -1.29 -3.00 8.57
C ALA A 262 -1.08 -4.50 8.79
N ALA A 263 -0.43 -5.18 7.85
CA ALA A 263 -0.12 -6.60 7.97
C ALA A 263 0.78 -6.89 9.19
N ARG A 264 1.78 -6.04 9.44
CA ARG A 264 2.65 -6.18 10.61
C ARG A 264 1.88 -5.99 11.92
N HIS A 265 1.00 -5.01 12.03
CA HIS A 265 0.20 -4.78 13.25
C HIS A 265 -0.77 -5.93 13.50
N PHE A 266 -1.36 -6.47 12.44
CA PHE A 266 -2.35 -7.55 12.56
C PHE A 266 -1.73 -8.90 12.93
N LEU A 267 -0.53 -9.21 12.42
CA LEU A 267 0.13 -10.53 12.54
C LEU A 267 1.23 -10.58 13.62
N GLY A 268 1.70 -9.40 14.07
CA GLY A 268 2.81 -9.24 15.03
C GLY A 268 2.43 -9.21 16.49
#